data_936bd3b4efcf517281d5039ffc753963
#
_entry.id   936bd3b4efcf517281d5039ffc753963
#
_cell.length_a   1.000
_cell.length_b   1.000
_cell.length_c   1.000
_cell.angle_alpha   90.00
_cell.angle_beta   90.00
_cell.angle_gamma   90.00
#
_symmetry.space_group_name_H-M   'P 1'
#
loop_
_entity.id
_entity.type
_entity.pdbx_description
1 polymer ?
#
loop_
_entity_poly.entity_id
_entity_poly.type
_entity_poly.pdbx_seq_one_letter_code
_entity_poly.pdbx_strand_id
1 'polypeptide(L)'
;MRSFLSLMVFIFVFASCLEQGPSVGTPMMPSSDKKEMYPQTNVGEILKGYRTPEVVDVLWDTTFNVTPGLDYYQFQLLTYEMEKLDTYLLRVDPSKGLELKVGVSKQTTPYVWHKQVLTRMAADMSTASNPVYAMVNGDFCDNRKPIRPRGPVHSEGEILAQGYSQDPDYKHQGLSYLGVTFDGQMTIGPTENYESAKTTLKECTGGGVILIKDYEIQGGLVVWNKDRDPRTAVGYTSDNIVWVLAVDGRHKGTEGMTYVEMASVFHGLGCKDAVNLDGGGSTEMVVRDPYSGKIMICNWPSDPTDGDGGVERERPTTWAVVKK
;
A
#
# COMPACT_ATOMS: atom_id res chain seq x y z
N MET A 1 35.53 -60.94 -38.57
CA MET A 1 34.20 -60.36 -38.54
C MET A 1 33.93 -59.95 -37.09
N ARG A 2 34.13 -58.69 -36.78
CA ARG A 2 33.85 -58.11 -35.43
C ARG A 2 32.69 -57.11 -35.57
N SER A 3 31.60 -57.45 -34.95
CA SER A 3 30.38 -56.63 -34.87
C SER A 3 30.56 -55.53 -33.83
N PHE A 4 30.43 -54.28 -34.25
CA PHE A 4 30.36 -53.10 -33.33
C PHE A 4 28.92 -52.92 -32.93
N LEU A 5 28.64 -53.11 -31.64
CA LEU A 5 27.38 -52.77 -31.02
C LEU A 5 27.45 -51.28 -30.55
N SER A 6 26.72 -50.39 -31.23
CA SER A 6 26.63 -48.99 -30.86
C SER A 6 25.62 -48.82 -29.72
N LEU A 7 26.11 -48.44 -28.55
CA LEU A 7 25.28 -48.13 -27.36
C LEU A 7 24.81 -46.69 -27.46
N MET A 8 23.55 -46.50 -27.82
CA MET A 8 22.90 -45.18 -27.74
C MET A 8 22.55 -44.87 -26.27
N VAL A 9 23.29 -43.95 -25.66
CA VAL A 9 22.96 -43.40 -24.35
C VAL A 9 21.92 -42.29 -24.58
N PHE A 10 20.67 -42.54 -24.17
CA PHE A 10 19.65 -41.53 -24.06
C PHE A 10 19.93 -40.72 -22.79
N ILE A 11 20.43 -39.49 -22.93
CA ILE A 11 20.50 -38.50 -21.86
C ILE A 11 19.09 -37.90 -21.73
N PHE A 12 18.33 -38.33 -20.73
CA PHE A 12 17.15 -37.63 -20.30
C PHE A 12 17.61 -36.35 -19.60
N VAL A 13 17.51 -35.21 -20.30
CA VAL A 13 17.61 -33.93 -19.69
C VAL A 13 16.27 -33.69 -18.95
N PHE A 14 16.27 -33.93 -17.65
CA PHE A 14 15.23 -33.41 -16.80
C PHE A 14 15.36 -31.88 -16.78
N ALA A 15 14.59 -31.21 -17.64
CA ALA A 15 14.32 -29.81 -17.46
C ALA A 15 13.47 -29.69 -16.19
N SER A 16 14.14 -29.45 -15.03
CA SER A 16 13.47 -28.96 -13.86
C SER A 16 12.90 -27.59 -14.22
N CYS A 17 11.59 -27.50 -14.43
CA CYS A 17 10.88 -26.25 -14.32
C CYS A 17 11.06 -25.77 -12.85
N LEU A 18 12.14 -25.04 -12.62
CA LEU A 18 12.16 -24.08 -11.52
C LEU A 18 11.05 -23.08 -11.87
N GLU A 19 9.91 -23.22 -11.22
CA GLU A 19 8.96 -22.11 -11.12
C GLU A 19 9.76 -20.94 -10.57
N GLN A 20 10.16 -20.04 -11.45
CA GLN A 20 10.66 -18.74 -11.04
C GLN A 20 9.50 -18.11 -10.28
N GLY A 21 9.69 -17.88 -9.00
CA GLY A 21 8.81 -17.02 -8.22
C GLY A 21 8.58 -15.70 -8.99
N PRO A 22 7.52 -14.97 -8.69
CA PRO A 22 7.21 -13.73 -9.39
C PRO A 22 8.49 -12.89 -9.43
N SER A 23 8.96 -12.61 -10.63
CA SER A 23 10.10 -11.71 -10.82
C SER A 23 9.68 -10.39 -10.17
N VAL A 24 10.43 -9.94 -9.17
CA VAL A 24 10.35 -8.57 -8.68
C VAL A 24 10.50 -7.69 -9.91
N GLY A 25 9.38 -7.17 -10.41
CA GLY A 25 9.41 -6.25 -11.54
C GLY A 25 10.29 -5.09 -11.08
N THR A 26 11.32 -4.78 -11.84
CA THR A 26 12.06 -3.54 -11.63
C THR A 26 11.00 -2.43 -11.49
N PRO A 27 11.01 -1.61 -10.42
CA PRO A 27 10.08 -0.49 -10.30
C PRO A 27 10.01 0.20 -11.65
N MET A 28 8.80 0.57 -12.10
CA MET A 28 8.63 1.24 -13.39
C MET A 28 9.34 2.58 -13.34
N MET A 29 10.66 2.57 -13.42
CA MET A 29 11.44 3.78 -13.59
C MET A 29 11.19 4.27 -15.01
N PRO A 30 10.79 5.55 -15.21
CA PRO A 30 10.83 6.16 -16.52
C PRO A 30 12.26 5.99 -17.05
N SER A 31 12.40 5.67 -18.33
CA SER A 31 13.72 5.55 -18.97
C SER A 31 14.56 6.78 -18.61
N SER A 32 15.81 6.56 -18.20
CA SER A 32 16.73 7.58 -17.68
C SER A 32 16.91 8.81 -18.55
N ASP A 33 16.44 8.79 -19.77
CA ASP A 33 16.80 9.73 -20.82
C ASP A 33 15.83 10.91 -21.01
N LYS A 34 14.71 10.97 -20.23
CA LYS A 34 13.72 12.08 -20.33
C LYS A 34 13.03 12.37 -18.99
N LYS A 35 13.78 12.61 -17.93
CA LYS A 35 13.19 13.21 -16.73
C LYS A 35 13.04 14.71 -16.98
N GLU A 36 11.85 15.12 -17.37
CA GLU A 36 11.50 16.54 -17.29
C GLU A 36 11.42 16.93 -15.83
N MET A 37 12.05 18.03 -15.44
CA MET A 37 12.14 18.51 -14.06
C MET A 37 10.86 19.24 -13.60
N TYR A 38 9.69 18.92 -14.18
CA TYR A 38 8.43 19.59 -13.89
C TYR A 38 7.26 18.59 -13.91
N PRO A 39 6.21 18.86 -13.13
CA PRO A 39 5.01 18.04 -13.14
C PRO A 39 4.40 18.00 -14.55
N GLN A 40 4.01 16.80 -14.96
CA GLN A 40 3.33 16.53 -16.23
C GLN A 40 1.87 16.15 -16.03
N THR A 41 1.48 15.88 -14.78
CA THR A 41 0.12 15.51 -14.42
C THR A 41 -0.57 16.63 -13.65
N ASN A 42 -1.90 16.67 -13.72
CA ASN A 42 -2.68 17.61 -12.89
C ASN A 42 -2.46 17.34 -11.38
N VAL A 43 -2.14 16.10 -10.99
CA VAL A 43 -1.84 15.77 -9.59
C VAL A 43 -0.49 16.33 -9.19
N GLY A 44 0.52 16.25 -10.05
CA GLY A 44 1.81 16.89 -9.82
C GLY A 44 1.67 18.41 -9.61
N GLU A 45 0.85 19.09 -10.42
CA GLU A 45 0.56 20.52 -10.23
C GLU A 45 -0.17 20.81 -8.90
N ILE A 46 -1.09 19.95 -8.48
CA ILE A 46 -1.76 20.06 -7.19
C ILE A 46 -0.75 19.93 -6.04
N LEU A 47 0.15 18.94 -6.13
CA LEU A 47 1.14 18.68 -5.08
C LEU A 47 2.22 19.77 -5.00
N LYS A 48 2.43 20.55 -6.05
CA LYS A 48 3.29 21.74 -6.06
C LYS A 48 2.58 22.99 -5.53
N GLY A 49 1.29 22.91 -5.24
CA GLY A 49 0.45 24.04 -4.86
C GLY A 49 0.60 24.46 -3.40
N TYR A 50 0.07 25.63 -3.07
CA TYR A 50 0.13 26.22 -1.72
C TYR A 50 -0.54 25.38 -0.61
N ARG A 51 -1.37 24.40 -0.97
CA ARG A 51 -2.02 23.49 0.00
C ARG A 51 -1.13 22.33 0.44
N THR A 52 0.06 22.21 -0.11
CA THR A 52 1.08 21.20 0.20
C THR A 52 2.35 21.89 0.70
N PRO A 53 2.33 22.59 1.86
CA PRO A 53 3.43 23.45 2.29
C PRO A 53 4.76 22.70 2.51
N GLU A 54 4.72 21.39 2.76
CA GLU A 54 5.93 20.56 2.96
C GLU A 54 6.53 20.06 1.64
N VAL A 55 5.84 20.24 0.51
CA VAL A 55 6.34 19.89 -0.82
C VAL A 55 6.77 21.17 -1.54
N VAL A 56 8.06 21.30 -1.80
CA VAL A 56 8.64 22.46 -2.48
C VAL A 56 8.52 22.35 -3.99
N ASP A 57 8.75 21.15 -4.51
CA ASP A 57 8.67 20.88 -5.94
C ASP A 57 8.31 19.43 -6.25
N VAL A 58 7.84 19.20 -7.47
CA VAL A 58 7.69 17.88 -8.08
C VAL A 58 8.71 17.78 -9.19
N LEU A 59 9.80 17.06 -8.93
CA LEU A 59 10.95 16.99 -9.85
C LEU A 59 10.62 16.24 -11.13
N TRP A 60 9.76 15.24 -11.05
CA TRP A 60 9.14 14.55 -12.17
C TRP A 60 7.91 13.79 -11.68
N ASP A 61 7.00 13.49 -12.58
CA ASP A 61 5.85 12.63 -12.36
C ASP A 61 5.48 11.82 -13.61
N THR A 62 4.75 10.73 -13.38
CA THR A 62 4.15 9.94 -14.45
C THR A 62 2.86 9.31 -13.97
N THR A 63 1.99 8.93 -14.90
CA THR A 63 0.71 8.31 -14.59
C THR A 63 0.31 7.32 -15.67
N PHE A 64 -0.49 6.31 -15.26
CA PHE A 64 -1.27 5.50 -16.18
C PHE A 64 -2.60 5.07 -15.56
N ASN A 65 -3.57 4.80 -16.41
CA ASN A 65 -4.86 4.25 -15.99
C ASN A 65 -4.76 2.73 -15.87
N VAL A 66 -5.01 2.19 -14.69
CA VAL A 66 -4.99 0.74 -14.42
C VAL A 66 -6.28 0.08 -14.93
N THR A 67 -7.41 0.73 -14.65
CA THR A 67 -8.76 0.37 -15.10
C THR A 67 -9.65 1.60 -14.92
N PRO A 68 -10.82 1.70 -15.58
CA PRO A 68 -11.71 2.84 -15.37
C PRO A 68 -11.98 3.12 -13.90
N GLY A 69 -11.58 4.32 -13.44
CA GLY A 69 -11.72 4.76 -12.04
C GLY A 69 -10.52 4.43 -11.14
N LEU A 70 -9.48 3.81 -11.66
CA LEU A 70 -8.22 3.58 -10.93
C LEU A 70 -7.04 4.12 -11.72
N ASP A 71 -6.45 5.19 -11.23
CA ASP A 71 -5.26 5.80 -11.77
C ASP A 71 -4.07 5.59 -10.83
N TYR A 72 -2.93 5.26 -11.40
CA TYR A 72 -1.66 5.17 -10.72
C TYR A 72 -0.80 6.36 -11.06
N TYR A 73 -0.11 6.92 -10.06
CA TYR A 73 0.86 8.00 -10.20
C TYR A 73 2.15 7.64 -9.51
N GLN A 74 3.25 8.07 -10.08
CA GLN A 74 4.57 8.00 -9.47
C GLN A 74 5.22 9.38 -9.56
N PHE A 75 5.83 9.81 -8.45
CA PHE A 75 6.44 11.12 -8.31
C PHE A 75 7.83 11.00 -7.70
N GLN A 76 8.69 11.96 -8.03
CA GLN A 76 9.80 12.33 -7.15
C GLN A 76 9.52 13.73 -6.60
N LEU A 77 9.14 13.77 -5.33
CA LEU A 77 8.86 15.03 -4.63
C LEU A 77 10.15 15.58 -4.03
N LEU A 78 10.24 16.90 -3.95
CA LEU A 78 11.25 17.61 -3.18
C LEU A 78 10.59 18.26 -1.97
N THR A 79 11.07 17.95 -0.77
CA THR A 79 10.50 18.49 0.47
C THR A 79 11.11 19.84 0.83
N TYR A 80 10.51 20.53 1.81
CA TYR A 80 11.05 21.75 2.37
C TYR A 80 12.45 21.56 2.96
N GLU A 81 12.78 20.39 3.47
CA GLU A 81 14.11 20.02 3.97
C GLU A 81 15.07 19.59 2.84
N MET A 82 14.67 19.77 1.59
CA MET A 82 15.44 19.42 0.38
C MET A 82 15.65 17.91 0.19
N GLU A 83 14.84 17.06 0.84
CA GLU A 83 14.85 15.62 0.65
C GLU A 83 14.07 15.24 -0.59
N LYS A 84 14.58 14.24 -1.31
CA LYS A 84 13.90 13.64 -2.47
C LYS A 84 13.16 12.41 -2.04
N LEU A 85 11.88 12.34 -2.40
CA LEU A 85 10.99 11.25 -2.00
C LEU A 85 10.42 10.56 -3.24
N ASP A 86 10.71 9.28 -3.41
CA ASP A 86 10.04 8.44 -4.38
C ASP A 86 8.67 8.04 -3.82
N THR A 87 7.64 8.57 -4.46
CA THR A 87 6.27 8.59 -3.95
C THR A 87 5.32 7.99 -4.97
N TYR A 88 4.40 7.17 -4.51
CA TYR A 88 3.44 6.43 -5.32
C TYR A 88 2.03 6.71 -4.81
N LEU A 89 1.11 7.03 -5.72
CA LEU A 89 -0.29 7.28 -5.40
C LEU A 89 -1.22 6.43 -6.26
N LEU A 90 -2.30 5.97 -5.64
CA LEU A 90 -3.47 5.48 -6.35
C LEU A 90 -4.61 6.47 -6.11
N ARG A 91 -5.32 6.81 -7.18
CA ARG A 91 -6.61 7.49 -7.13
C ARG A 91 -7.68 6.49 -7.48
N VAL A 92 -8.55 6.20 -6.53
CA VAL A 92 -9.66 5.25 -6.68
C VAL A 92 -10.97 6.02 -6.68
N ASP A 93 -11.79 5.82 -7.71
CA ASP A 93 -13.13 6.35 -7.83
C ASP A 93 -14.16 5.19 -7.71
N PRO A 94 -14.75 4.96 -6.52
CA PRO A 94 -15.70 3.87 -6.31
C PRO A 94 -16.97 4.00 -7.16
N SER A 95 -17.31 5.21 -7.63
CA SER A 95 -18.46 5.43 -8.51
C SER A 95 -18.33 4.74 -9.87
N LYS A 96 -17.11 4.34 -10.23
CA LYS A 96 -16.79 3.63 -11.49
C LYS A 96 -16.89 2.09 -11.36
N GLY A 97 -17.51 1.58 -10.31
CA GLY A 97 -17.68 0.16 -10.09
C GLY A 97 -16.46 -0.51 -9.45
N LEU A 98 -15.72 0.25 -8.67
CA LEU A 98 -14.63 -0.25 -7.85
C LEU A 98 -15.04 -0.28 -6.37
N GLU A 99 -14.44 -1.16 -5.60
CA GLU A 99 -14.55 -1.17 -4.14
C GLU A 99 -13.20 -1.46 -3.49
N LEU A 100 -13.03 -0.97 -2.26
CA LEU A 100 -11.91 -1.34 -1.42
C LEU A 100 -12.31 -2.48 -0.51
N LYS A 101 -11.46 -3.51 -0.45
CA LYS A 101 -11.64 -4.70 0.39
C LYS A 101 -10.42 -4.95 1.26
N VAL A 102 -10.68 -5.45 2.46
CA VAL A 102 -9.62 -5.96 3.31
C VAL A 102 -9.17 -7.33 2.80
N GLY A 103 -7.89 -7.42 2.47
CA GLY A 103 -7.22 -8.67 2.19
C GLY A 103 -6.68 -9.29 3.46
N VAL A 104 -6.95 -10.59 3.62
CA VAL A 104 -6.40 -11.41 4.69
C VAL A 104 -5.89 -12.71 4.10
N SER A 105 -4.86 -13.30 4.70
CA SER A 105 -4.37 -14.60 4.29
C SER A 105 -5.48 -15.65 4.40
N LYS A 106 -5.33 -16.78 3.72
CA LYS A 106 -6.35 -17.83 3.60
C LYS A 106 -7.08 -18.10 4.92
N GLN A 107 -8.38 -17.93 4.92
CA GLN A 107 -9.23 -18.12 6.09
C GLN A 107 -9.33 -19.59 6.49
N THR A 108 -9.25 -19.83 7.81
CA THR A 108 -9.58 -21.10 8.45
C THR A 108 -10.70 -20.86 9.47
N THR A 109 -11.43 -21.89 9.86
CA THR A 109 -12.47 -21.76 10.88
C THR A 109 -12.08 -22.59 12.12
N PRO A 110 -11.80 -21.99 13.30
CA PRO A 110 -11.77 -20.55 13.56
C PRO A 110 -10.61 -19.86 12.86
N TYR A 111 -10.72 -18.55 12.63
CA TYR A 111 -9.71 -17.80 11.90
C TYR A 111 -8.38 -17.81 12.66
N VAL A 112 -7.32 -18.21 11.96
CA VAL A 112 -5.95 -18.18 12.46
C VAL A 112 -5.13 -17.23 11.62
N TRP A 113 -4.52 -16.25 12.26
CA TRP A 113 -3.73 -15.24 11.58
C TRP A 113 -2.46 -15.83 10.96
N HIS A 114 -2.35 -15.69 9.65
CA HIS A 114 -1.17 -15.98 8.87
C HIS A 114 -0.67 -14.72 8.20
N LYS A 115 0.56 -14.74 7.76
CA LYS A 115 1.15 -13.69 6.95
C LYS A 115 1.34 -14.20 5.54
N GLN A 116 1.26 -13.27 4.59
CA GLN A 116 1.46 -13.55 3.17
C GLN A 116 2.03 -12.30 2.50
N VAL A 117 2.86 -12.45 1.48
CA VAL A 117 3.33 -11.34 0.65
C VAL A 117 2.18 -10.81 -0.20
N LEU A 118 2.23 -9.51 -0.53
CA LEU A 118 1.13 -8.83 -1.21
C LEU A 118 0.85 -9.40 -2.60
N THR A 119 1.90 -9.69 -3.37
CA THR A 119 1.75 -10.28 -4.71
C THR A 119 0.98 -11.59 -4.66
N ARG A 120 1.24 -12.43 -3.67
CA ARG A 120 0.54 -13.70 -3.49
C ARG A 120 -0.88 -13.50 -3.00
N MET A 121 -1.10 -12.60 -2.04
CA MET A 121 -2.44 -12.29 -1.53
C MET A 121 -3.32 -11.72 -2.64
N ALA A 122 -2.80 -10.81 -3.47
CA ALA A 122 -3.50 -10.28 -4.63
C ALA A 122 -3.87 -11.36 -5.65
N ALA A 123 -2.98 -12.33 -5.87
CA ALA A 123 -3.27 -13.47 -6.75
C ALA A 123 -4.35 -14.38 -6.17
N ASP A 124 -4.29 -14.71 -4.88
CA ASP A 124 -5.23 -15.61 -4.21
C ASP A 124 -6.64 -14.99 -4.06
N MET A 125 -6.73 -13.66 -3.91
CA MET A 125 -7.99 -12.91 -3.88
C MET A 125 -8.60 -12.69 -5.27
N SER A 126 -7.79 -12.77 -6.33
CA SER A 126 -8.26 -12.53 -7.70
C SER A 126 -9.06 -13.69 -8.24
N THR A 127 -10.17 -13.37 -8.91
CA THR A 127 -10.91 -14.30 -9.76
C THR A 127 -11.01 -13.72 -11.17
N ALA A 128 -11.44 -14.54 -12.15
CA ALA A 128 -11.64 -14.07 -13.51
C ALA A 128 -12.71 -12.97 -13.62
N SER A 129 -13.74 -13.03 -12.77
CA SER A 129 -14.82 -12.03 -12.72
C SER A 129 -14.53 -10.85 -11.80
N ASN A 130 -13.66 -11.04 -10.83
CA ASN A 130 -13.33 -10.03 -9.83
C ASN A 130 -11.80 -9.99 -9.57
N PRO A 131 -11.03 -9.40 -10.50
CA PRO A 131 -9.60 -9.27 -10.33
C PRO A 131 -9.25 -8.22 -9.25
N VAL A 132 -8.15 -8.46 -8.54
CA VAL A 132 -7.49 -7.42 -7.76
C VAL A 132 -6.71 -6.54 -8.73
N TYR A 133 -7.01 -5.25 -8.75
CA TYR A 133 -6.33 -4.26 -9.60
C TYR A 133 -5.14 -3.59 -8.93
N ALA A 134 -5.23 -3.38 -7.62
CA ALA A 134 -4.16 -2.84 -6.81
C ALA A 134 -4.28 -3.33 -5.37
N MET A 135 -3.18 -3.33 -4.63
CA MET A 135 -3.16 -3.68 -3.22
C MET A 135 -2.02 -2.95 -2.51
N VAL A 136 -2.25 -2.59 -1.25
CA VAL A 136 -1.23 -2.07 -0.34
C VAL A 136 -1.27 -2.82 0.99
N ASN A 137 -0.19 -2.75 1.77
CA ASN A 137 -0.18 -3.25 3.13
C ASN A 137 -1.26 -2.58 3.99
N GLY A 138 -1.74 -3.29 5.00
CA GLY A 138 -2.80 -2.83 5.91
C GLY A 138 -2.25 -2.34 7.25
N ASP A 139 -2.92 -2.80 8.33
CA ASP A 139 -2.63 -2.43 9.70
C ASP A 139 -1.27 -2.94 10.20
N PHE A 140 -0.78 -2.31 11.23
CA PHE A 140 0.31 -2.79 12.07
C PHE A 140 0.00 -4.17 12.66
N CYS A 141 1.02 -4.96 12.91
CA CYS A 141 0.82 -6.27 13.53
C CYS A 141 1.86 -6.56 14.62
N ASP A 142 1.44 -7.34 15.60
CA ASP A 142 2.38 -7.98 16.52
C ASP A 142 3.02 -9.19 15.82
N ASN A 143 4.34 -9.14 15.69
CA ASN A 143 5.12 -10.20 15.05
C ASN A 143 5.45 -11.34 16.00
N ARG A 144 5.20 -11.17 17.32
CA ARG A 144 5.32 -12.23 18.32
C ARG A 144 4.20 -13.25 18.09
N LYS A 145 4.46 -14.51 18.36
CA LYS A 145 3.41 -15.54 18.27
C LYS A 145 2.48 -15.50 19.50
N PRO A 146 1.17 -15.57 19.31
CA PRO A 146 0.44 -15.64 18.05
C PRO A 146 0.42 -14.29 17.34
N ILE A 147 0.56 -14.30 15.99
CA ILE A 147 0.46 -13.11 15.15
C ILE A 147 -0.91 -12.47 15.38
N ARG A 148 -0.94 -11.14 15.52
CA ARG A 148 -2.19 -10.38 15.69
C ARG A 148 -2.10 -9.01 15.03
N PRO A 149 -3.12 -8.56 14.31
CA PRO A 149 -3.24 -7.15 13.93
C PRO A 149 -3.34 -6.28 15.20
N ARG A 150 -2.93 -5.03 15.11
CA ARG A 150 -2.98 -4.08 16.23
C ARG A 150 -4.37 -3.49 16.45
N GLY A 151 -5.22 -3.48 15.45
CA GLY A 151 -6.58 -2.98 15.51
C GLY A 151 -7.62 -4.01 15.04
N PRO A 152 -8.89 -3.57 14.90
CA PRO A 152 -9.97 -4.43 14.42
C PRO A 152 -9.73 -4.84 12.97
N VAL A 153 -10.29 -5.98 12.59
CA VAL A 153 -10.32 -6.43 11.19
C VAL A 153 -11.70 -6.95 10.86
N HIS A 154 -12.32 -6.31 9.85
CA HIS A 154 -13.54 -6.80 9.22
C HIS A 154 -13.24 -7.13 7.76
N SER A 155 -13.81 -8.22 7.27
CA SER A 155 -13.76 -8.60 5.86
C SER A 155 -15.13 -9.11 5.45
N GLU A 156 -15.70 -8.52 4.42
CA GLU A 156 -17.06 -8.82 3.90
C GLU A 156 -18.15 -8.78 5.01
N GLY A 157 -18.00 -7.93 6.01
CA GLY A 157 -18.92 -7.78 7.13
C GLY A 157 -18.67 -8.79 8.27
N GLU A 158 -17.78 -9.74 8.11
CA GLU A 158 -17.35 -10.64 9.19
C GLU A 158 -16.27 -9.95 10.03
N ILE A 159 -16.44 -9.98 11.36
CA ILE A 159 -15.46 -9.43 12.31
C ILE A 159 -14.44 -10.52 12.65
N LEU A 160 -13.25 -10.41 12.07
CA LEU A 160 -12.16 -11.38 12.28
C LEU A 160 -11.31 -11.04 13.49
N ALA A 161 -11.19 -9.76 13.85
CA ALA A 161 -10.55 -9.28 15.07
C ALA A 161 -11.33 -8.10 15.65
N GLN A 162 -11.35 -8.00 16.97
CA GLN A 162 -11.94 -6.88 17.70
C GLN A 162 -10.92 -6.27 18.64
N GLY A 163 -11.10 -4.96 18.87
CA GLY A 163 -10.31 -4.22 19.83
C GLY A 163 -8.92 -3.85 19.33
N TYR A 164 -8.16 -3.29 20.22
CA TYR A 164 -6.85 -2.71 19.92
C TYR A 164 -5.78 -3.30 20.84
N SER A 165 -4.59 -3.47 20.29
CA SER A 165 -3.39 -3.88 21.02
C SER A 165 -2.33 -2.80 20.82
N GLN A 166 -2.07 -2.02 21.87
CA GLN A 166 -1.01 -1.03 21.86
C GLN A 166 0.29 -1.64 22.37
N ASP A 167 1.40 -1.16 21.83
CA ASP A 167 2.74 -1.49 22.27
C ASP A 167 3.38 -0.22 22.87
N PRO A 168 3.89 -0.28 24.12
CA PRO A 168 4.51 0.88 24.76
C PRO A 168 5.67 1.49 23.95
N ASP A 169 6.37 0.66 23.18
CA ASP A 169 7.51 1.09 22.35
C ASP A 169 7.06 1.68 21.01
N TYR A 170 5.82 1.38 20.58
CA TYR A 170 5.26 1.82 19.28
C TYR A 170 3.92 2.53 19.46
N LYS A 171 3.94 3.62 20.21
CA LYS A 171 2.73 4.38 20.62
C LYS A 171 1.91 4.96 19.46
N HIS A 172 2.49 5.05 18.26
CA HIS A 172 1.82 5.51 17.05
C HIS A 172 0.96 4.45 16.35
N GLN A 173 0.93 3.22 16.86
CA GLN A 173 0.16 2.09 16.32
C GLN A 173 -1.15 1.90 17.09
N GLY A 174 -2.19 1.39 16.40
CA GLY A 174 -3.46 1.05 17.03
C GLY A 174 -4.21 2.25 17.61
N LEU A 175 -4.17 3.39 16.94
CA LEU A 175 -4.78 4.64 17.40
C LEU A 175 -6.10 4.96 16.70
N SER A 176 -6.40 4.27 15.61
CA SER A 176 -7.53 4.58 14.74
C SER A 176 -8.03 3.34 14.01
N TYR A 177 -9.09 3.50 13.25
CA TYR A 177 -9.54 2.54 12.24
C TYR A 177 -9.71 3.23 10.89
N LEU A 178 -9.51 2.44 9.84
CA LEU A 178 -9.88 2.72 8.45
C LEU A 178 -10.96 1.71 8.07
N GLY A 179 -12.07 2.16 7.51
CA GLY A 179 -13.18 1.28 7.15
C GLY A 179 -13.93 1.71 5.90
N VAL A 180 -14.68 0.76 5.36
CA VAL A 180 -15.70 0.96 4.33
C VAL A 180 -17.02 0.46 4.90
N THR A 181 -18.05 1.28 4.84
CA THR A 181 -19.38 0.94 5.32
C THR A 181 -20.11 0.03 4.32
N PHE A 182 -21.25 -0.57 4.73
CA PHE A 182 -22.06 -1.42 3.85
C PHE A 182 -22.61 -0.68 2.64
N ASP A 183 -22.78 0.64 2.70
CA ASP A 183 -23.18 1.49 1.56
C ASP A 183 -21.99 1.99 0.73
N GLY A 184 -20.76 1.55 1.07
CA GLY A 184 -19.54 1.81 0.30
C GLY A 184 -18.84 3.13 0.60
N GLN A 185 -19.20 3.81 1.71
CA GLN A 185 -18.55 5.04 2.13
C GLN A 185 -17.28 4.76 2.91
N MET A 186 -16.22 5.52 2.61
CA MET A 186 -15.00 5.49 3.42
C MET A 186 -15.23 6.17 4.77
N THR A 187 -14.59 5.66 5.81
CA THR A 187 -14.60 6.25 7.14
C THR A 187 -13.28 6.02 7.86
N ILE A 188 -12.83 7.05 8.59
CA ILE A 188 -11.66 7.03 9.45
C ILE A 188 -12.08 7.63 10.81
N GLY A 189 -11.78 6.91 11.87
CA GLY A 189 -12.06 7.37 13.22
C GLY A 189 -11.03 6.91 14.23
N PRO A 190 -10.94 7.63 15.36
CA PRO A 190 -10.09 7.23 16.48
C PRO A 190 -10.64 5.97 17.17
N THR A 191 -9.81 5.31 17.96
CA THR A 191 -10.13 4.04 18.62
C THR A 191 -11.40 4.06 19.45
N GLU A 192 -11.67 5.17 20.13
CA GLU A 192 -12.84 5.38 20.97
C GLU A 192 -14.16 5.36 20.20
N ASN A 193 -14.14 5.68 18.90
CA ASN A 193 -15.32 5.70 18.05
C ASN A 193 -15.62 4.33 17.43
N TYR A 194 -14.70 3.36 17.49
CA TYR A 194 -14.86 2.08 16.83
C TYR A 194 -16.09 1.29 17.32
N GLU A 195 -16.31 1.24 18.63
CA GLU A 195 -17.46 0.48 19.20
C GLU A 195 -18.81 0.95 18.66
N SER A 196 -18.97 2.24 18.41
CA SER A 196 -20.19 2.79 17.81
C SER A 196 -20.26 2.60 16.31
N ALA A 197 -19.11 2.53 15.62
CA ALA A 197 -19.04 2.41 14.17
C ALA A 197 -19.09 0.94 13.69
N LYS A 198 -18.61 -0.02 14.48
CA LYS A 198 -18.34 -1.41 14.04
C LYS A 198 -19.49 -2.12 13.34
N THR A 199 -20.74 -1.82 13.71
CA THR A 199 -21.91 -2.46 13.09
C THR A 199 -22.26 -1.92 11.71
N THR A 200 -21.69 -0.78 11.31
CA THR A 200 -21.87 -0.18 9.99
C THR A 200 -20.74 -0.54 9.02
N LEU A 201 -19.65 -1.13 9.52
CA LEU A 201 -18.45 -1.42 8.73
C LEU A 201 -18.56 -2.78 8.05
N LYS A 202 -18.43 -2.78 6.73
CA LYS A 202 -18.27 -3.99 5.89
C LYS A 202 -16.81 -4.44 5.89
N GLU A 203 -15.90 -3.48 5.67
CA GLU A 203 -14.46 -3.68 5.63
C GLU A 203 -13.82 -2.77 6.69
N CYS A 204 -12.82 -3.28 7.42
CA CYS A 204 -12.13 -2.46 8.43
C CYS A 204 -10.75 -3.03 8.73
N THR A 205 -9.77 -2.15 8.92
CA THR A 205 -8.52 -2.46 9.60
C THR A 205 -8.26 -1.42 10.69
N GLY A 206 -7.39 -1.76 11.63
CA GLY A 206 -6.75 -0.74 12.44
C GLY A 206 -5.93 0.22 11.61
N GLY A 207 -5.47 1.28 12.25
CA GLY A 207 -4.58 2.28 11.71
C GLY A 207 -3.74 2.95 12.80
N GLY A 208 -2.82 3.78 12.39
CA GLY A 208 -1.97 4.58 13.26
C GLY A 208 -2.51 5.98 13.50
N VAL A 209 -1.63 6.93 13.29
CA VAL A 209 -1.94 8.35 13.50
C VAL A 209 -2.91 8.85 12.43
N ILE A 210 -3.97 9.55 12.85
CA ILE A 210 -4.83 10.31 11.94
C ILE A 210 -4.05 11.54 11.48
N LEU A 211 -3.92 11.69 10.16
CA LEU A 211 -3.14 12.76 9.53
C LEU A 211 -4.01 13.99 9.22
N ILE A 212 -5.19 13.73 8.67
CA ILE A 212 -6.22 14.73 8.35
C ILE A 212 -7.53 14.33 9.03
N LYS A 213 -8.22 15.29 9.60
CA LYS A 213 -9.58 15.12 10.11
C LYS A 213 -10.40 16.34 9.74
N ASP A 214 -11.54 16.11 9.09
CA ASP A 214 -12.45 17.16 8.63
C ASP A 214 -11.73 18.29 7.86
N TYR A 215 -10.85 17.89 6.91
CA TYR A 215 -9.99 18.74 6.05
C TYR A 215 -8.82 19.44 6.76
N GLU A 216 -8.65 19.24 8.07
CA GLU A 216 -7.61 19.91 8.84
C GLU A 216 -6.45 18.96 9.14
N ILE A 217 -5.22 19.44 8.91
CA ILE A 217 -4.00 18.76 9.34
C ILE A 217 -4.01 18.67 10.86
N GLN A 218 -3.83 17.46 11.38
CA GLN A 218 -3.89 17.25 12.82
C GLN A 218 -2.67 17.83 13.54
N GLY A 219 -2.93 18.50 14.66
CA GLY A 219 -1.87 19.05 15.49
C GLY A 219 -0.99 17.95 16.12
N GLY A 220 0.29 18.29 16.38
CA GLY A 220 1.19 17.40 17.11
C GLY A 220 1.75 16.22 16.33
N LEU A 221 1.58 16.15 15.00
CA LEU A 221 2.14 15.06 14.18
C LEU A 221 3.65 14.86 14.36
N VAL A 222 4.40 15.94 14.58
CA VAL A 222 5.85 15.91 14.85
C VAL A 222 6.22 15.18 16.15
N VAL A 223 5.30 15.05 17.10
CA VAL A 223 5.55 14.39 18.39
C VAL A 223 5.51 12.87 18.24
N TRP A 224 4.74 12.38 17.28
CA TRP A 224 4.53 10.95 17.08
C TRP A 224 5.73 10.26 16.43
N ASN A 225 6.27 10.89 15.39
CA ASN A 225 7.46 10.38 14.73
C ASN A 225 8.10 11.52 13.93
N LYS A 226 9.32 11.86 14.27
CA LYS A 226 10.14 12.85 13.56
C LYS A 226 10.96 12.22 12.45
N ASP A 227 11.16 10.92 12.53
CA ASP A 227 12.02 10.20 11.62
C ASP A 227 11.34 10.00 10.28
N ARG A 228 12.14 10.07 9.24
CA ARG A 228 11.75 9.69 7.90
C ARG A 228 11.74 8.18 7.79
N ASP A 229 10.71 7.64 7.21
CA ASP A 229 10.54 6.20 7.03
C ASP A 229 9.76 5.91 5.73
N PRO A 230 9.88 4.70 5.15
CA PRO A 230 8.89 4.22 4.20
C PRO A 230 7.50 4.29 4.82
N ARG A 231 6.50 4.79 4.09
CA ARG A 231 5.17 5.05 4.62
C ARG A 231 4.07 4.53 3.71
N THR A 232 2.99 4.10 4.34
CA THR A 232 1.71 3.80 3.67
C THR A 232 0.60 4.57 4.39
N ALA A 233 -0.27 5.21 3.63
CA ALA A 233 -1.41 5.93 4.18
C ALA A 233 -2.58 5.93 3.21
N VAL A 234 -3.79 6.15 3.75
CA VAL A 234 -5.04 6.24 2.97
C VAL A 234 -5.80 7.48 3.40
N GLY A 235 -6.32 8.22 2.43
CA GLY A 235 -7.22 9.34 2.67
C GLY A 235 -8.37 9.31 1.68
N TYR A 236 -9.44 10.05 1.97
CA TYR A 236 -10.58 10.18 1.08
C TYR A 236 -11.17 11.58 1.11
N THR A 237 -11.76 11.97 -0.01
CA THR A 237 -12.44 13.25 -0.20
C THR A 237 -13.93 13.15 0.15
N SER A 238 -14.64 14.27 0.23
CA SER A 238 -16.10 14.27 0.54
C SER A 238 -16.96 13.57 -0.52
N ASP A 239 -16.50 13.52 -1.75
CA ASP A 239 -17.13 12.77 -2.85
C ASP A 239 -16.66 11.32 -2.94
N ASN A 240 -16.03 10.82 -1.87
CA ASN A 240 -15.58 9.44 -1.71
C ASN A 240 -14.50 8.99 -2.71
N ILE A 241 -13.73 9.93 -3.29
CA ILE A 241 -12.50 9.59 -4.00
C ILE A 241 -11.46 9.17 -2.98
N VAL A 242 -10.88 7.98 -3.17
CA VAL A 242 -9.88 7.45 -2.24
C VAL A 242 -8.49 7.63 -2.82
N TRP A 243 -7.59 8.16 -2.00
CA TRP A 243 -6.18 8.29 -2.28
C TRP A 243 -5.38 7.33 -1.42
N VAL A 244 -4.53 6.52 -2.04
CA VAL A 244 -3.63 5.60 -1.35
C VAL A 244 -2.21 6.01 -1.65
N LEU A 245 -1.44 6.24 -0.60
CA LEU A 245 -0.05 6.69 -0.66
C LEU A 245 0.89 5.56 -0.24
N ALA A 246 1.94 5.32 -1.00
CA ALA A 246 3.14 4.61 -0.58
C ALA A 246 4.37 5.49 -0.86
N VAL A 247 5.34 5.49 0.04
CA VAL A 247 6.59 6.25 -0.09
C VAL A 247 7.75 5.33 0.24
N ASP A 248 8.74 5.29 -0.64
CA ASP A 248 9.98 4.57 -0.39
C ASP A 248 10.84 5.27 0.67
N GLY A 249 11.74 4.53 1.27
CA GLY A 249 12.68 5.06 2.24
C GLY A 249 13.71 4.02 2.68
N ARG A 250 14.63 4.44 3.55
CA ARG A 250 15.70 3.60 4.11
C ARG A 250 16.68 3.08 3.06
N HIS A 251 16.78 3.70 1.91
CA HIS A 251 17.76 3.35 0.90
C HIS A 251 18.34 4.59 0.21
N LYS A 252 19.43 4.41 -0.53
CA LYS A 252 20.14 5.51 -1.16
C LYS A 252 19.25 6.30 -2.11
N GLY A 253 19.08 7.58 -1.83
CA GLY A 253 18.35 8.54 -2.66
C GLY A 253 16.93 8.82 -2.19
N THR A 254 16.41 8.10 -1.19
CA THR A 254 15.16 8.40 -0.54
C THR A 254 15.15 7.90 0.91
N GLU A 255 14.94 8.82 1.84
CA GLU A 255 14.96 8.51 3.27
C GLU A 255 13.58 8.12 3.79
N GLY A 256 12.55 8.47 3.06
CA GLY A 256 11.16 8.30 3.46
C GLY A 256 10.50 9.61 3.87
N MET A 257 9.28 9.52 4.36
CA MET A 257 8.39 10.67 4.61
C MET A 257 8.03 10.77 6.09
N THR A 258 7.96 11.99 6.61
CA THR A 258 7.41 12.28 7.93
C THR A 258 5.88 12.29 7.92
N TYR A 259 5.22 12.25 9.08
CA TYR A 259 3.76 12.36 9.17
C TYR A 259 3.25 13.74 8.73
N VAL A 260 4.02 14.78 8.96
CA VAL A 260 3.66 16.16 8.55
C VAL A 260 3.64 16.27 7.03
N GLU A 261 4.63 15.69 6.36
CA GLU A 261 4.71 15.67 4.90
C GLU A 261 3.57 14.82 4.29
N MET A 262 3.27 13.65 4.88
CA MET A 262 2.11 12.87 4.44
C MET A 262 0.81 13.65 4.56
N ALA A 263 0.59 14.31 5.72
CA ALA A 263 -0.59 15.14 5.93
C ALA A 263 -0.67 16.28 4.91
N SER A 264 0.46 16.91 4.59
CA SER A 264 0.56 17.93 3.56
C SER A 264 0.11 17.43 2.19
N VAL A 265 0.56 16.23 1.77
CA VAL A 265 0.13 15.60 0.52
C VAL A 265 -1.39 15.39 0.49
N PHE A 266 -1.97 14.76 1.53
CA PHE A 266 -3.42 14.52 1.58
C PHE A 266 -4.25 15.80 1.67
N HIS A 267 -3.75 16.82 2.35
CA HIS A 267 -4.40 18.14 2.39
C HIS A 267 -4.41 18.78 0.98
N GLY A 268 -3.29 18.71 0.25
CA GLY A 268 -3.21 19.17 -1.14
C GLY A 268 -4.20 18.46 -2.05
N LEU A 269 -4.35 17.14 -1.88
CA LEU A 269 -5.29 16.30 -2.62
C LEU A 269 -6.76 16.53 -2.22
N GLY A 270 -7.04 17.40 -1.23
CA GLY A 270 -8.39 17.74 -0.80
C GLY A 270 -9.08 16.67 0.03
N CYS A 271 -8.30 15.80 0.69
CA CYS A 271 -8.87 14.76 1.54
C CYS A 271 -9.62 15.36 2.73
N LYS A 272 -10.79 14.79 3.00
CA LYS A 272 -11.57 15.09 4.21
C LYS A 272 -10.90 14.45 5.43
N ASP A 273 -10.60 13.17 5.36
CA ASP A 273 -9.88 12.44 6.39
C ASP A 273 -8.72 11.65 5.77
N ALA A 274 -7.64 11.43 6.54
CA ALA A 274 -6.51 10.58 6.14
C ALA A 274 -5.86 9.93 7.37
N VAL A 275 -5.34 8.71 7.19
CA VAL A 275 -4.72 7.92 8.26
C VAL A 275 -3.47 7.22 7.76
N ASN A 276 -2.46 7.14 8.63
CA ASN A 276 -1.26 6.33 8.43
C ASN A 276 -1.54 4.86 8.74
N LEU A 277 -1.05 3.98 7.89
CA LEU A 277 -1.04 2.53 8.08
C LEU A 277 0.35 2.03 8.50
N ASP A 278 0.57 0.70 8.50
CA ASP A 278 1.90 0.14 8.75
C ASP A 278 2.90 0.62 7.70
N GLY A 279 4.13 0.84 8.14
CA GLY A 279 5.21 1.44 7.36
C GLY A 279 6.52 0.66 7.46
N GLY A 280 7.61 1.36 7.15
CA GLY A 280 8.94 0.76 7.14
C GLY A 280 9.03 -0.37 6.11
N GLY A 281 9.62 -1.50 6.48
CA GLY A 281 9.71 -2.67 5.61
C GLY A 281 8.35 -3.29 5.20
N SER A 282 7.23 -2.79 5.75
CA SER A 282 5.90 -3.19 5.36
C SER A 282 5.36 -2.44 4.16
N THR A 283 5.90 -1.26 3.90
CA THR A 283 5.44 -0.39 2.81
C THR A 283 5.58 -1.09 1.48
N GLU A 284 4.45 -1.42 0.90
CA GLU A 284 4.41 -2.08 -0.41
C GLU A 284 3.12 -1.73 -1.12
N MET A 285 3.25 -1.40 -2.40
CA MET A 285 2.14 -1.18 -3.32
C MET A 285 2.31 -2.08 -4.54
N VAL A 286 1.29 -2.86 -4.84
CA VAL A 286 1.23 -3.66 -6.06
C VAL A 286 0.08 -3.20 -6.93
N VAL A 287 0.27 -3.27 -8.24
CA VAL A 287 -0.72 -2.87 -9.24
C VAL A 287 -0.78 -3.92 -10.35
N ARG A 288 -1.96 -4.17 -10.87
CA ARG A 288 -2.14 -4.99 -12.07
C ARG A 288 -1.80 -4.19 -13.31
N ASP A 289 -0.78 -4.62 -14.02
CA ASP A 289 -0.41 -4.06 -15.30
C ASP A 289 -1.58 -4.21 -16.30
N PRO A 290 -2.11 -3.10 -16.84
CA PRO A 290 -3.24 -3.13 -17.75
C PRO A 290 -2.97 -3.85 -19.07
N TYR A 291 -1.70 -3.99 -19.46
CA TYR A 291 -1.31 -4.63 -20.73
C TYR A 291 -1.06 -6.13 -20.57
N SER A 292 -0.30 -6.54 -19.57
CA SER A 292 0.05 -7.94 -19.35
C SER A 292 -0.91 -8.67 -18.40
N GLY A 293 -1.70 -7.96 -17.62
CA GLY A 293 -2.56 -8.50 -16.57
C GLY A 293 -1.81 -9.04 -15.34
N LYS A 294 -0.48 -8.89 -15.28
CA LYS A 294 0.34 -9.36 -14.17
C LYS A 294 0.30 -8.36 -13.00
N ILE A 295 0.41 -8.87 -11.79
CA ILE A 295 0.64 -8.03 -10.60
C ILE A 295 2.12 -7.62 -10.58
N MET A 296 2.34 -6.32 -10.42
CA MET A 296 3.68 -5.73 -10.33
C MET A 296 3.83 -4.98 -9.01
N ILE A 297 5.01 -5.07 -8.41
CA ILE A 297 5.40 -4.23 -7.27
C ILE A 297 5.78 -2.86 -7.83
N CYS A 298 5.20 -1.80 -7.29
CA CYS A 298 5.38 -0.44 -7.81
C CYS A 298 6.50 0.32 -7.11
N ASN A 299 6.66 0.10 -5.82
CA ASN A 299 7.67 0.74 -4.98
C ASN A 299 8.85 -0.21 -4.72
N TRP A 300 9.87 0.27 -4.00
CA TRP A 300 11.02 -0.54 -3.58
C TRP A 300 10.88 -0.94 -2.11
N PRO A 301 10.41 -2.16 -1.78
CA PRO A 301 10.33 -2.61 -0.38
C PRO A 301 11.68 -2.51 0.31
N SER A 302 11.69 -1.98 1.53
CA SER A 302 12.95 -1.70 2.25
C SER A 302 13.53 -2.91 3.02
N ASP A 303 12.92 -4.09 2.91
CA ASP A 303 13.47 -5.32 3.49
C ASP A 303 14.40 -6.05 2.51
N PRO A 304 15.44 -6.71 3.04
CA PRO A 304 15.95 -6.57 4.40
C PRO A 304 16.63 -5.21 4.60
N THR A 305 16.53 -4.66 5.80
CA THR A 305 17.07 -3.33 6.14
C THR A 305 18.61 -3.29 6.21
N ASP A 306 19.25 -4.44 6.25
CA ASP A 306 20.72 -4.63 6.23
C ASP A 306 21.26 -5.00 4.84
N GLY A 307 20.40 -4.93 3.82
CA GLY A 307 20.72 -5.22 2.42
C GLY A 307 20.29 -4.11 1.48
N ASP A 308 20.24 -4.43 0.19
CA ASP A 308 19.83 -3.47 -0.84
C ASP A 308 18.30 -3.27 -0.93
N GLY A 309 17.51 -3.90 -0.05
CA GLY A 309 16.04 -3.91 -0.11
C GLY A 309 15.47 -4.75 -1.24
N GLY A 310 14.22 -4.49 -1.62
CA GLY A 310 13.57 -5.13 -2.78
C GLY A 310 12.91 -6.47 -2.47
N VAL A 311 12.77 -6.87 -1.21
CA VAL A 311 12.13 -8.12 -0.80
C VAL A 311 10.78 -7.83 -0.16
N GLU A 312 9.73 -8.45 -0.69
CA GLU A 312 8.39 -8.37 -0.11
C GLU A 312 8.39 -8.89 1.34
N ARG A 313 7.72 -8.16 2.22
CA ARG A 313 7.49 -8.60 3.59
C ARG A 313 6.08 -9.15 3.74
N GLU A 314 5.96 -10.36 4.30
CA GLU A 314 4.66 -10.97 4.60
C GLU A 314 3.84 -10.15 5.60
N ARG A 315 2.53 -9.93 5.31
CA ARG A 315 1.58 -9.17 6.12
C ARG A 315 0.32 -9.99 6.45
N PRO A 316 -0.30 -9.74 7.63
CA PRO A 316 -1.56 -10.40 7.97
C PRO A 316 -2.77 -9.73 7.31
N THR A 317 -2.71 -8.43 7.02
CA THR A 317 -3.80 -7.64 6.44
C THR A 317 -3.30 -6.71 5.33
N THR A 318 -4.16 -6.45 4.36
CA THR A 318 -3.91 -5.54 3.24
C THR A 318 -5.19 -4.79 2.87
N TRP A 319 -5.06 -3.77 2.03
CA TRP A 319 -6.19 -3.12 1.36
C TRP A 319 -6.07 -3.34 -0.16
N ALA A 320 -7.09 -3.94 -0.73
CA ALA A 320 -7.19 -4.26 -2.15
C ALA A 320 -8.23 -3.39 -2.85
N VAL A 321 -7.93 -2.96 -4.07
CA VAL A 321 -8.90 -2.38 -5.00
C VAL A 321 -9.36 -3.46 -5.95
N VAL A 322 -10.66 -3.74 -5.95
CA VAL A 322 -11.28 -4.78 -6.77
C VAL A 322 -12.45 -4.21 -7.56
N LYS A 323 -12.94 -4.98 -8.52
CA LYS A 323 -14.21 -4.68 -9.18
C LYS A 323 -15.38 -4.94 -8.21
N LYS A 324 -16.36 -4.04 -8.20
CA LYS A 324 -17.59 -4.19 -7.41
C LYS A 324 -18.54 -5.21 -8.05
#